data_103044c797e448fddabf69cc27cc2a42
#
_entry.id   103044c797e448fddabf69cc27cc2a42
#
_cell.length_a   1.000
_cell.length_b   1.000
_cell.length_c   1.000
_cell.angle_alpha   90.00
_cell.angle_beta   90.00
_cell.angle_gamma   90.00
#
_symmetry.space_group_name_H-M   'P 1'
#
loop_
_entity.id
_entity.type
_entity.pdbx_description
1 polymer ?
#
loop_
_entity_poly.entity_id
_entity_poly.type
_entity_poly.pdbx_seq_one_letter_code
_entity_poly.pdbx_strand_id
1 'polypeptide(L)'
;MRELFKELKKCLLRGEGAALASIIESAGSTPRGAGSRMLVKADGTALGTVGGGAVEYQVTLACREAVKSKESSLREFTLTRGKEADIGMVCGGDVTVYIQYVDPEMPGIQELIDQVLSVLDVDEDSWLIFDLTVEKSW
;
A
#
# COMPACT_ATOMS: atom_id res chain seq x y z
N MET A 1 3.31 1.18 -10.89
CA MET A 1 3.00 2.36 -10.05
C MET A 1 1.95 3.27 -10.69
N ARG A 2 2.13 3.71 -11.93
CA ARG A 2 1.20 4.61 -12.64
C ARG A 2 -0.26 4.13 -12.62
N GLU A 3 -0.52 2.87 -12.98
CA GLU A 3 -1.89 2.32 -13.01
C GLU A 3 -2.55 2.30 -11.61
N LEU A 4 -1.75 2.10 -10.57
CA LEU A 4 -2.21 2.15 -9.19
C LEU A 4 -2.72 3.54 -8.82
N PHE A 5 -1.96 4.60 -9.13
CA PHE A 5 -2.38 5.99 -8.88
C PHE A 5 -3.54 6.43 -9.78
N LYS A 6 -3.65 5.93 -11.01
CA LYS A 6 -4.82 6.16 -11.87
C LYS A 6 -6.09 5.57 -11.25
N GLU A 7 -6.02 4.33 -10.74
CA GLU A 7 -7.16 3.70 -10.06
C GLU A 7 -7.50 4.42 -8.75
N LEU A 8 -6.50 4.83 -7.97
CA LEU A 8 -6.71 5.65 -6.79
C LEU A 8 -7.46 6.95 -7.15
N LYS A 9 -7.02 7.67 -8.19
CA LYS A 9 -7.71 8.88 -8.67
C LYS A 9 -9.17 8.61 -9.01
N LYS A 10 -9.47 7.51 -9.69
CA LYS A 10 -10.86 7.13 -10.01
C LYS A 10 -11.70 6.90 -8.76
N CYS A 11 -11.16 6.26 -7.73
CA CYS A 11 -11.85 6.08 -6.45
C CYS A 11 -12.17 7.43 -5.81
N LEU A 12 -11.16 8.31 -5.70
CA LEU A 12 -11.33 9.63 -5.08
C LEU A 12 -12.34 10.51 -5.82
N LEU A 13 -12.35 10.47 -7.16
CA LEU A 13 -13.34 11.20 -7.97
C LEU A 13 -14.77 10.71 -7.77
N ARG A 14 -14.96 9.45 -7.35
CA ARG A 14 -16.27 8.90 -6.96
C ARG A 14 -16.62 9.14 -5.49
N GLY A 15 -15.77 9.85 -4.75
CA GLY A 15 -15.94 10.04 -3.31
C GLY A 15 -15.68 8.77 -2.49
N GLU A 16 -14.96 7.81 -3.04
CA GLU A 16 -14.63 6.54 -2.39
C GLU A 16 -13.21 6.61 -1.83
N GLY A 17 -13.06 6.39 -0.51
CA GLY A 17 -11.75 6.20 0.12
C GLY A 17 -11.12 4.87 -0.28
N ALA A 18 -9.80 4.82 -0.20
CA ALA A 18 -9.03 3.62 -0.49
C ALA A 18 -7.85 3.48 0.48
N ALA A 19 -7.26 2.31 0.58
CA ALA A 19 -6.04 2.09 1.34
C ALA A 19 -4.86 1.80 0.41
N LEU A 20 -3.77 2.56 0.60
CA LEU A 20 -2.50 2.35 -0.08
C LEU A 20 -1.51 1.69 0.88
N ALA A 21 -1.17 0.44 0.63
CA ALA A 21 -0.13 -0.28 1.36
C ALA A 21 1.23 -0.10 0.67
N SER A 22 2.25 0.26 1.42
CA SER A 22 3.62 0.40 0.93
C SER A 22 4.59 -0.34 1.85
N ILE A 23 5.43 -1.21 1.29
CA ILE A 23 6.55 -1.79 2.05
C ILE A 23 7.57 -0.68 2.26
N ILE A 24 7.84 -0.34 3.52
CA ILE A 24 8.84 0.66 3.89
C ILE A 24 10.15 0.03 4.35
N GLU A 25 10.09 -1.19 4.90
CA GLU A 25 11.24 -1.94 5.34
C GLU A 25 11.05 -3.43 5.06
N SER A 26 12.12 -4.11 4.70
CA SER A 26 12.12 -5.57 4.52
C SER A 26 13.44 -6.14 5.01
N ALA A 27 13.38 -7.23 5.77
CA ALA A 27 14.53 -7.94 6.30
C ALA A 27 14.44 -9.44 5.96
N GLY A 28 15.59 -10.05 5.68
CA GLY A 28 15.67 -11.45 5.29
C GLY A 28 15.20 -11.73 3.87
N SER A 29 14.76 -12.96 3.60
CA SER A 29 14.22 -13.36 2.28
C SER A 29 12.77 -12.93 2.16
N THR A 30 12.53 -11.80 1.49
CA THR A 30 11.19 -11.31 1.20
C THR A 30 10.91 -11.39 -0.30
N PRO A 31 9.67 -11.69 -0.74
CA PRO A 31 9.32 -11.78 -2.16
C PRO A 31 9.41 -10.42 -2.87
N ARG A 32 9.25 -9.33 -2.12
CA ARG A 32 9.35 -7.95 -2.61
C ARG A 32 10.06 -7.08 -1.60
N GLY A 33 10.88 -6.14 -2.08
CA GLY A 33 11.59 -5.17 -1.27
C GLY A 33 10.80 -3.89 -1.01
N ALA A 34 11.41 -3.01 -0.22
CA ALA A 34 10.89 -1.67 0.04
C ALA A 34 10.52 -0.93 -1.26
N GLY A 35 9.47 -0.14 -1.20
CA GLY A 35 8.90 0.58 -2.35
C GLY A 35 7.80 -0.18 -3.10
N SER A 36 7.58 -1.48 -2.83
CA SER A 36 6.44 -2.21 -3.40
C SER A 36 5.13 -1.72 -2.81
N ARG A 37 4.11 -1.59 -3.66
CA ARG A 37 2.82 -1.01 -3.27
C ARG A 37 1.63 -1.81 -3.78
N MET A 38 0.55 -1.73 -3.00
CA MET A 38 -0.74 -2.31 -3.32
C MET A 38 -1.84 -1.33 -2.92
N LEU A 39 -2.83 -1.14 -3.79
CA LEU A 39 -4.04 -0.37 -3.52
C LEU A 39 -5.19 -1.33 -3.21
N VAL A 40 -5.92 -1.08 -2.14
CA VAL A 40 -7.16 -1.79 -1.82
C VAL A 40 -8.31 -0.80 -1.81
N LYS A 41 -9.30 -1.04 -2.66
CA LYS A 41 -10.47 -0.17 -2.84
C LYS A 41 -11.56 -0.47 -1.81
N ALA A 42 -12.55 0.42 -1.72
CA ALA A 42 -13.69 0.27 -0.82
C ALA A 42 -14.50 -1.01 -1.07
N ASP A 43 -14.59 -1.49 -2.30
CA ASP A 43 -15.22 -2.76 -2.68
C ASP A 43 -14.37 -4.01 -2.33
N GLY A 44 -13.18 -3.80 -1.78
CA GLY A 44 -12.24 -4.84 -1.38
C GLY A 44 -11.38 -5.39 -2.52
N THR A 45 -11.51 -4.87 -3.74
CA THR A 45 -10.61 -5.26 -4.83
C THR A 45 -9.22 -4.65 -4.64
N ALA A 46 -8.17 -5.40 -5.02
CA ALA A 46 -6.80 -4.99 -4.87
C ALA A 46 -6.10 -4.84 -6.24
N LEU A 47 -5.17 -3.90 -6.33
CA LEU A 47 -4.30 -3.67 -7.48
C LEU A 47 -2.85 -3.49 -7.01
N GLY A 48 -1.91 -4.08 -7.73
CA GLY A 48 -0.51 -4.13 -7.30
C GLY A 48 -0.23 -5.31 -6.38
N THR A 49 0.95 -5.34 -5.77
CA THR A 49 1.36 -6.46 -4.91
C THR A 49 2.41 -6.02 -3.89
N VAL A 50 2.35 -6.61 -2.73
CA VAL A 50 3.37 -6.49 -1.66
C VAL A 50 4.14 -7.81 -1.47
N GLY A 51 4.04 -8.75 -2.43
CA GLY A 51 4.84 -9.96 -2.43
C GLY A 51 4.07 -11.26 -2.64
N GLY A 52 2.75 -11.22 -2.65
CA GLY A 52 1.91 -12.41 -2.83
C GLY A 52 1.76 -13.27 -1.57
N GLY A 53 1.00 -14.36 -1.71
CA GLY A 53 0.82 -15.37 -0.67
C GLY A 53 0.18 -14.84 0.62
N ALA A 54 0.62 -15.40 1.75
CA ALA A 54 0.03 -15.12 3.06
C ALA A 54 0.17 -13.64 3.49
N VAL A 55 1.29 -12.99 3.16
CA VAL A 55 1.50 -11.56 3.47
C VAL A 55 0.51 -10.68 2.75
N GLU A 56 0.35 -10.90 1.46
CA GLU A 56 -0.60 -10.10 0.66
C GLU A 56 -2.03 -10.24 1.17
N TYR A 57 -2.41 -11.44 1.59
CA TYR A 57 -3.71 -11.67 2.22
C TYR A 57 -3.86 -10.89 3.53
N GLN A 58 -2.87 -10.94 4.42
CA GLN A 58 -2.90 -10.21 5.70
C GLN A 58 -2.90 -8.70 5.50
N VAL A 59 -2.07 -8.19 4.56
CA VAL A 59 -2.04 -6.77 4.19
C VAL A 59 -3.39 -6.34 3.60
N THR A 60 -4.02 -7.18 2.77
CA THR A 60 -5.35 -6.89 2.23
C THR A 60 -6.39 -6.76 3.33
N LEU A 61 -6.38 -7.64 4.34
CA LEU A 61 -7.28 -7.53 5.49
C LEU A 61 -7.05 -6.23 6.28
N ALA A 62 -5.79 -5.90 6.54
CA ALA A 62 -5.44 -4.66 7.24
C ALA A 62 -5.83 -3.40 6.44
N CYS A 63 -5.69 -3.42 5.11
CA CYS A 63 -6.18 -2.34 4.25
C CYS A 63 -7.71 -2.20 4.30
N ARG A 64 -8.45 -3.31 4.33
CA ARG A 64 -9.91 -3.28 4.48
C ARG A 64 -10.34 -2.70 5.84
N GLU A 65 -9.59 -3.00 6.91
CA GLU A 65 -9.79 -2.35 8.21
C GLU A 65 -9.55 -0.85 8.12
N ALA A 66 -8.43 -0.42 7.51
CA ALA A 66 -8.09 0.99 7.32
C ALA A 66 -9.17 1.76 6.54
N VAL A 67 -9.75 1.16 5.49
CA VAL A 67 -10.87 1.78 4.75
C VAL A 67 -12.12 1.91 5.62
N LYS A 68 -12.41 0.93 6.49
CA LYS A 68 -13.58 0.98 7.39
C LYS A 68 -13.41 1.97 8.54
N SER A 69 -12.23 1.97 9.18
CA SER A 69 -11.92 2.86 10.31
C SER A 69 -11.59 4.28 9.88
N LYS A 70 -11.20 4.45 8.60
CA LYS A 70 -10.64 5.69 8.05
C LYS A 70 -9.33 6.11 8.74
N GLU A 71 -8.54 5.13 9.16
CA GLU A 71 -7.29 5.34 9.87
C GLU A 71 -6.12 4.68 9.15
N SER A 72 -4.98 5.39 9.13
CA SER A 72 -3.71 4.84 8.64
C SER A 72 -2.99 4.11 9.78
N SER A 73 -2.16 3.13 9.43
CA SER A 73 -1.39 2.37 10.41
C SER A 73 -0.07 1.87 9.85
N LEU A 74 0.89 1.69 10.75
CA LEU A 74 2.14 1.00 10.48
C LEU A 74 2.03 -0.41 11.06
N ARG A 75 2.32 -1.45 10.24
CA ARG A 75 2.21 -2.84 10.68
C ARG A 75 3.42 -3.66 10.24
N GLU A 76 3.85 -4.52 11.13
CA GLU A 76 4.88 -5.52 10.88
C GLU A 76 4.23 -6.87 10.60
N PHE A 77 4.73 -7.56 9.55
CA PHE A 77 4.30 -8.89 9.18
C PHE A 77 5.52 -9.80 9.13
N THR A 78 5.47 -10.87 9.93
CA THR A 78 6.52 -11.87 9.97
C THR A 78 6.17 -13.05 9.06
N LEU A 79 7.05 -13.34 8.14
CA LEU A 79 6.95 -14.47 7.22
C LEU A 79 7.54 -15.71 7.89
N THR A 80 6.92 -16.20 8.95
CA THR A 80 7.37 -17.44 9.60
C THR A 80 7.16 -18.63 8.69
N ARG A 81 8.16 -19.54 8.68
CA ARG A 81 8.02 -20.92 8.17
C ARG A 81 7.02 -21.66 9.07
N GLY A 82 5.72 -21.53 8.77
CA GLY A 82 4.72 -22.39 9.40
C GLY A 82 4.94 -23.84 9.00
N LYS A 83 4.59 -24.78 9.88
CA LYS A 83 4.66 -26.22 9.66
C LYS A 83 3.79 -26.75 8.48
N GLU A 84 3.15 -25.89 7.74
CA GLU A 84 2.35 -26.16 6.54
C GLU A 84 3.06 -25.74 5.25
N ALA A 85 4.41 -25.72 5.26
CA ALA A 85 5.24 -25.39 4.10
C ALA A 85 5.31 -26.54 3.08
N ASP A 86 4.21 -27.19 2.78
CA ASP A 86 4.15 -28.21 1.71
C ASP A 86 3.85 -27.61 0.33
N ILE A 87 3.84 -26.28 0.20
CA ILE A 87 3.71 -25.59 -1.08
C ILE A 87 4.88 -24.62 -1.29
N GLY A 88 6.09 -25.13 -1.38
CA GLY A 88 7.22 -24.56 -2.13
C GLY A 88 7.63 -23.10 -1.96
N MET A 89 7.12 -22.32 -1.00
CA MET A 89 7.54 -20.95 -0.76
C MET A 89 8.39 -20.83 0.51
N VAL A 90 9.69 -20.84 0.31
CA VAL A 90 10.70 -20.67 1.36
C VAL A 90 11.02 -19.17 1.48
N CYS A 91 10.17 -18.40 2.10
CA CYS A 91 10.47 -17.03 2.48
C CYS A 91 10.40 -16.92 4.01
N GLY A 92 11.52 -16.66 4.64
CA GLY A 92 11.60 -16.31 6.06
C GLY A 92 12.14 -14.89 6.16
N GLY A 93 11.27 -13.92 6.36
CA GLY A 93 11.67 -12.53 6.48
C GLY A 93 10.56 -11.71 7.15
N ASP A 94 10.89 -10.50 7.53
CA ASP A 94 9.96 -9.55 8.12
C ASP A 94 9.74 -8.39 7.15
N VAL A 95 8.51 -7.89 7.08
CA VAL A 95 8.18 -6.70 6.30
C VAL A 95 7.41 -5.71 7.17
N THR A 96 7.82 -4.46 7.11
CA THR A 96 7.07 -3.35 7.69
C THR A 96 6.30 -2.65 6.57
N VAL A 97 4.99 -2.58 6.75
CA VAL A 97 4.08 -2.02 5.76
C VAL A 97 3.38 -0.80 6.36
N TYR A 98 3.50 0.33 5.67
CA TYR A 98 2.66 1.48 5.95
C TYR A 98 1.36 1.35 5.17
N ILE A 99 0.26 1.30 5.91
CA ILE A 99 -1.10 1.22 5.36
C ILE A 99 -1.73 2.59 5.53
N GLN A 100 -1.89 3.29 4.44
CA GLN A 100 -2.39 4.64 4.41
C GLN A 100 -3.84 4.65 3.92
N TYR A 101 -4.75 5.15 4.75
CA TYR A 101 -6.08 5.50 4.30
C TYR A 101 -6.03 6.81 3.53
N VAL A 102 -6.53 6.81 2.32
CA VAL A 102 -6.63 7.98 1.45
C VAL A 102 -8.07 8.47 1.45
N ASP A 103 -8.26 9.63 2.09
CA ASP A 103 -9.58 10.25 2.24
C ASP A 103 -9.92 11.08 0.99
N PRO A 104 -11.04 10.80 0.30
CA PRO A 104 -11.47 11.59 -0.86
C PRO A 104 -11.84 13.04 -0.50
N GLU A 105 -12.17 13.31 0.78
CA GLU A 105 -12.54 14.63 1.26
C GLU A 105 -11.33 15.45 1.76
N MET A 106 -10.14 14.87 1.75
CA MET A 106 -8.92 15.56 2.18
C MET A 106 -8.59 16.74 1.25
N PRO A 107 -8.44 17.97 1.79
CA PRO A 107 -8.08 19.13 0.99
C PRO A 107 -6.77 18.90 0.22
N GLY A 108 -6.76 19.18 -1.09
CA GLY A 108 -5.58 19.06 -1.94
C GLY A 108 -5.24 17.65 -2.40
N ILE A 109 -6.00 16.62 -2.02
CA ILE A 109 -5.69 15.23 -2.39
C ILE A 109 -5.73 15.01 -3.91
N GLN A 110 -6.68 15.62 -4.60
CA GLN A 110 -6.81 15.48 -6.05
C GLN A 110 -5.59 16.11 -6.76
N GLU A 111 -5.19 17.30 -6.35
CA GLU A 111 -4.02 18.01 -6.88
C GLU A 111 -2.73 17.21 -6.62
N LEU A 112 -2.60 16.62 -5.43
CA LEU A 112 -1.44 15.77 -5.11
C LEU A 112 -1.37 14.56 -6.03
N ILE A 113 -2.49 13.85 -6.24
CA ILE A 113 -2.52 12.68 -7.13
C ILE A 113 -2.24 13.08 -8.57
N ASP A 114 -2.72 14.22 -9.02
CA ASP A 114 -2.43 14.75 -10.36
C ASP A 114 -0.94 15.09 -10.53
N GLN A 115 -0.31 15.67 -9.52
CA GLN A 115 1.13 15.90 -9.50
C GLN A 115 1.92 14.59 -9.56
N VAL A 116 1.53 13.59 -8.75
CA VAL A 116 2.16 12.26 -8.81
C VAL A 116 2.05 11.64 -10.19
N LEU A 117 0.88 11.70 -10.81
CA LEU A 117 0.67 11.16 -12.16
C LEU A 117 1.49 11.91 -13.20
N SER A 118 1.58 13.25 -13.13
CA SER A 118 2.36 14.05 -14.07
C SER A 118 3.85 13.73 -13.98
N VAL A 119 4.37 13.53 -12.77
CA VAL A 119 5.77 13.14 -12.53
C VAL A 119 6.06 11.74 -13.05
N LEU A 120 5.12 10.80 -12.91
CA LEU A 120 5.26 9.44 -13.44
C LEU A 120 5.19 9.38 -14.99
N ASP A 121 4.83 10.48 -15.65
CA ASP A 121 4.78 10.59 -17.11
C ASP A 121 6.06 11.14 -17.74
N VAL A 122 6.94 11.72 -16.92
CA VAL A 122 8.25 12.21 -17.35
C VAL A 122 9.34 11.25 -16.87
N ASP A 123 10.41 11.12 -17.69
CA ASP A 123 11.58 10.28 -17.35
C ASP A 123 12.57 11.08 -16.50
N GLU A 124 12.09 11.55 -15.35
CA GLU A 124 12.88 12.32 -14.37
C GLU A 124 12.79 11.66 -13.00
N ASP A 125 13.91 11.68 -12.28
CA ASP A 125 13.95 11.21 -10.90
C ASP A 125 13.07 12.09 -10.01
N SER A 126 12.19 11.46 -9.24
CA SER A 126 11.24 12.14 -8.38
C SER A 126 11.02 11.40 -7.07
N TRP A 127 10.68 12.15 -6.04
CA TRP A 127 10.50 11.63 -4.70
C TRP A 127 9.06 11.85 -4.23
N LEU A 128 8.40 10.76 -3.81
CA LEU A 128 7.16 10.82 -3.04
C LEU A 128 7.53 10.53 -1.58
N ILE A 129 7.45 11.53 -0.73
CA ILE A 129 7.82 11.46 0.69
C ILE A 129 6.56 11.28 1.52
N PHE A 130 6.58 10.29 2.42
CA PHE A 130 5.54 10.06 3.41
C PHE A 130 6.09 10.42 4.80
N ASP A 131 5.40 11.30 5.51
CA ASP A 131 5.67 11.53 6.93
C ASP A 131 4.89 10.50 7.75
N LEU A 132 5.63 9.61 8.41
CA LEU A 132 5.08 8.53 9.23
C LEU A 132 4.96 8.93 10.71
N THR A 133 5.38 10.13 11.08
CA THR A 133 5.39 10.60 12.48
C THR A 133 4.06 11.19 12.92
N VAL A 134 3.19 11.52 11.98
CA VAL A 134 1.86 12.10 12.24
C VAL A 134 0.80 11.14 11.73
N GLU A 135 -0.11 10.71 12.60
CA GLU A 135 -1.14 9.70 12.31
C GLU A 135 -2.08 10.06 11.15
N LYS A 136 -2.06 11.29 10.66
CA LYS A 136 -2.94 11.81 9.59
C LYS A 136 -2.22 12.71 8.59
N SER A 137 -0.93 12.54 8.38
CA SER A 137 -0.20 13.42 7.47
C SER A 137 -0.14 12.87 6.05
N TRP A 138 -0.56 13.69 5.18
CA TRP A 138 -0.17 13.74 3.79
C TRP A 138 0.65 14.99 3.57
#